data_f945cd4c11aa9bea94f5f9419ded5a4f
#
_entry.id   f945cd4c11aa9bea94f5f9419ded5a4f
#
_cell.length_a   1.000
_cell.length_b   1.000
_cell.length_c   1.000
_cell.angle_alpha   90.00
_cell.angle_beta   90.00
_cell.angle_gamma   90.00
#
_symmetry.space_group_name_H-M   'P 1'
#
loop_
_entity.id
_entity.type
_entity.pdbx_description
1 polymer ?
#
loop_
_entity_poly.entity_id
_entity_poly.type
_entity_poly.pdbx_seq_one_letter_code
_entity_poly.pdbx_strand_id
1 'polypeptide(L)'
;MKYRNLFFDLDDTIWAFSRNARDTFEEVYRKYSFERYFDSFDHYYTIYQQRNTELWIEYGEGKITKDELNRQRFSYPLQAVGVEDETLAEKFSEDFFAIIPTKSGLMPYAKEVLEYLVPKYNLYILSNGFRELQSRKMRSAGVDIYFKIGRAHV
;
A
#
# COMPACT_ATOMS: atom_id res chain seq x y z
N MET A 1 31.90 0.76 -15.36
CA MET A 1 30.45 0.90 -15.47
C MET A 1 30.07 2.39 -15.32
N LYS A 2 29.12 2.88 -16.10
CA LYS A 2 28.70 4.30 -16.11
C LYS A 2 27.93 4.70 -14.84
N TYR A 3 27.20 3.77 -14.24
CA TYR A 3 26.37 4.00 -13.05
C TYR A 3 26.83 3.11 -11.91
N ARG A 4 26.71 3.62 -10.66
CA ARG A 4 27.02 2.87 -9.42
C ARG A 4 25.78 2.63 -8.55
N ASN A 5 24.80 3.50 -8.66
CA ASN A 5 23.60 3.50 -7.84
C ASN A 5 22.37 3.35 -8.73
N LEU A 6 21.44 2.49 -8.32
CA LEU A 6 20.13 2.30 -8.95
C LEU A 6 19.05 2.58 -7.93
N PHE A 7 18.04 3.29 -8.36
CA PHE A 7 16.85 3.60 -7.56
C PHE A 7 15.64 2.89 -8.14
N PHE A 8 14.90 2.21 -7.28
CA PHE A 8 13.70 1.47 -7.65
C PHE A 8 12.49 2.07 -6.94
N ASP A 9 11.39 2.16 -7.64
CA ASP A 9 10.08 2.24 -7.00
C ASP A 9 9.75 0.91 -6.32
N LEU A 10 8.91 0.93 -5.29
CA LEU A 10 8.54 -0.27 -4.55
C LEU A 10 7.21 -0.85 -5.02
N ASP A 11 6.14 -0.07 -4.91
CA ASP A 11 4.77 -0.54 -5.12
C ASP A 11 4.49 -0.83 -6.60
N ASP A 12 4.06 -2.05 -6.91
CA ASP A 12 3.86 -2.59 -8.26
C ASP A 12 5.11 -2.57 -9.18
N THR A 13 6.27 -2.37 -8.59
CA THR A 13 7.56 -2.51 -9.26
C THR A 13 8.35 -3.70 -8.69
N ILE A 14 8.53 -3.75 -7.38
CA ILE A 14 9.16 -4.86 -6.65
C ILE A 14 8.10 -5.62 -5.84
N TRP A 15 7.34 -4.92 -5.02
CA TRP A 15 6.28 -5.46 -4.19
C TRP A 15 4.95 -5.36 -4.94
N ALA A 16 4.21 -6.47 -5.02
CA ALA A 16 2.96 -6.57 -5.78
C ALA A 16 1.81 -5.86 -5.03
N PHE A 17 1.87 -4.52 -4.99
CA PHE A 17 0.95 -3.69 -4.21
C PHE A 17 -0.51 -3.95 -4.57
N SER A 18 -0.87 -3.88 -5.85
CA SER A 18 -2.27 -4.04 -6.28
C SER A 18 -2.87 -5.36 -5.82
N ARG A 19 -2.13 -6.46 -5.94
CA ARG A 19 -2.57 -7.77 -5.48
C ARG A 19 -2.62 -7.86 -3.96
N ASN A 20 -1.53 -7.47 -3.29
CA ASN A 20 -1.42 -7.57 -1.83
C ASN A 20 -2.45 -6.67 -1.12
N ALA A 21 -2.71 -5.48 -1.65
CA ALA A 21 -3.73 -4.58 -1.14
C ALA A 21 -5.15 -5.14 -1.33
N ARG A 22 -5.45 -5.64 -2.53
CA ARG A 22 -6.75 -6.25 -2.82
C ARG A 22 -7.04 -7.42 -1.87
N ASP A 23 -6.07 -8.32 -1.70
CA ASP A 23 -6.19 -9.47 -0.80
C ASP A 23 -6.42 -9.02 0.65
N THR A 24 -5.71 -7.98 1.09
CA THR A 24 -5.89 -7.41 2.44
C THR A 24 -7.28 -6.79 2.61
N PHE A 25 -7.75 -6.01 1.64
CA PHE A 25 -9.10 -5.43 1.68
C PHE A 25 -10.17 -6.51 1.71
N GLU A 26 -10.04 -7.57 0.93
CA GLU A 26 -11.01 -8.68 0.91
C GLU A 26 -11.02 -9.43 2.25
N GLU A 27 -9.86 -9.65 2.86
CA GLU A 27 -9.73 -10.26 4.19
C GLU A 27 -10.46 -9.45 5.27
N VAL A 28 -10.23 -8.12 5.31
CA VAL A 28 -10.87 -7.25 6.30
C VAL A 28 -12.35 -7.03 5.99
N TYR A 29 -12.74 -6.93 4.71
CA TYR A 29 -14.13 -6.88 4.26
C TYR A 29 -14.93 -8.08 4.79
N ARG A 30 -14.39 -9.29 4.68
CA ARG A 30 -15.02 -10.53 5.21
C ARG A 30 -15.06 -10.54 6.74
N LYS A 31 -13.95 -10.11 7.39
CA LYS A 31 -13.88 -10.04 8.86
C LYS A 31 -15.02 -9.22 9.46
N TYR A 32 -15.35 -8.10 8.84
CA TYR A 32 -16.39 -7.19 9.32
C TYR A 32 -17.76 -7.43 8.66
N SER A 33 -17.92 -8.50 7.89
CA SER A 33 -19.19 -8.86 7.21
C SER A 33 -19.76 -7.71 6.37
N PHE A 34 -18.92 -7.06 5.57
CA PHE A 34 -19.30 -5.93 4.73
C PHE A 34 -20.28 -6.29 3.62
N GLU A 35 -20.47 -7.60 3.34
CA GLU A 35 -21.56 -8.09 2.50
C GLU A 35 -22.95 -7.66 2.96
N ARG A 36 -23.08 -7.19 4.20
CA ARG A 36 -24.32 -6.59 4.72
C ARG A 36 -24.62 -5.21 4.12
N TYR A 37 -23.60 -4.52 3.64
CA TYR A 37 -23.68 -3.14 3.19
C TYR A 37 -23.43 -2.99 1.69
N PHE A 38 -22.70 -3.89 1.08
CA PHE A 38 -22.28 -3.81 -0.31
C PHE A 38 -22.77 -5.03 -1.09
N ASP A 39 -23.14 -4.84 -2.36
CA ASP A 39 -23.60 -5.94 -3.24
C ASP A 39 -22.54 -7.00 -3.47
N SER A 40 -21.25 -6.60 -3.44
CA SER A 40 -20.10 -7.47 -3.59
C SER A 40 -18.84 -6.80 -3.05
N PHE A 41 -17.76 -7.59 -2.88
CA PHE A 41 -16.44 -7.03 -2.61
C PHE A 41 -15.98 -6.08 -3.73
N ASP A 42 -16.23 -6.42 -4.99
CA ASP A 42 -15.86 -5.56 -6.12
C ASP A 42 -16.60 -4.22 -6.10
N HIS A 43 -17.86 -4.19 -5.68
CA HIS A 43 -18.60 -2.94 -5.47
C HIS A 43 -17.93 -2.05 -4.41
N TYR A 44 -17.64 -2.60 -3.23
CA TYR A 44 -16.89 -1.90 -2.18
C TYR A 44 -15.54 -1.39 -2.68
N TYR A 45 -14.76 -2.27 -3.31
CA TYR A 45 -13.40 -1.97 -3.72
C TYR A 45 -13.34 -0.90 -4.82
N THR A 46 -14.30 -0.89 -5.73
CA THR A 46 -14.43 0.16 -6.76
C THR A 46 -14.67 1.53 -6.14
N ILE A 47 -15.61 1.63 -5.18
CA ILE A 47 -15.87 2.89 -4.45
C ILE A 47 -14.60 3.35 -3.73
N TYR A 48 -13.94 2.45 -3.02
CA TYR A 48 -12.69 2.74 -2.34
C TYR A 48 -11.62 3.27 -3.32
N GLN A 49 -11.36 2.57 -4.41
CA GLN A 49 -10.29 2.93 -5.36
C GLN A 49 -10.51 4.30 -5.99
N GLN A 50 -11.74 4.63 -6.37
CA GLN A 50 -12.06 5.94 -6.94
C GLN A 50 -11.73 7.06 -5.96
N ARG A 51 -12.23 6.97 -4.73
CA ARG A 51 -11.99 7.99 -3.73
C ARG A 51 -10.52 8.04 -3.28
N ASN A 52 -9.88 6.90 -3.14
CA ASN A 52 -8.46 6.82 -2.78
C ASN A 52 -7.57 7.54 -3.81
N THR A 53 -7.86 7.40 -5.10
CA THR A 53 -7.11 8.12 -6.15
C THR A 53 -7.24 9.65 -6.00
N GLU A 54 -8.45 10.15 -5.76
CA GLU A 54 -8.69 11.57 -5.50
C GLU A 54 -7.95 12.07 -4.26
N LEU A 55 -8.03 11.31 -3.16
CA LEU A 55 -7.40 11.66 -1.90
C LEU A 55 -5.87 11.73 -1.99
N TRP A 56 -5.24 10.84 -2.76
CA TRP A 56 -3.79 10.91 -2.99
C TRP A 56 -3.38 12.14 -3.80
N ILE A 57 -4.22 12.59 -4.75
CA ILE A 57 -4.01 13.84 -5.49
C ILE A 57 -4.11 15.03 -4.51
N GLU A 58 -5.18 15.10 -3.73
CA GLU A 58 -5.41 16.14 -2.74
C GLU A 58 -4.26 16.22 -1.70
N TYR A 59 -3.76 15.06 -1.25
CA TYR A 59 -2.61 14.97 -0.35
C TYR A 59 -1.31 15.45 -1.02
N GLY A 60 -1.06 15.04 -2.26
CA GLY A 60 0.11 15.49 -3.04
C GLY A 60 0.13 16.99 -3.31
N GLU A 61 -1.05 17.62 -3.42
CA GLU A 61 -1.22 19.06 -3.56
C GLU A 61 -1.22 19.83 -2.21
N GLY A 62 -1.06 19.11 -1.09
CA GLY A 62 -1.07 19.68 0.24
C GLY A 62 -2.43 20.18 0.74
N LYS A 63 -3.52 19.74 0.10
CA LYS A 63 -4.90 20.12 0.46
C LYS A 63 -5.44 19.41 1.69
N ILE A 64 -4.95 18.20 1.93
CA ILE A 64 -5.32 17.38 3.09
C ILE A 64 -4.08 16.84 3.79
N THR A 65 -4.23 16.52 5.08
CA THR A 65 -3.19 15.88 5.88
C THR A 65 -3.14 14.36 5.65
N LYS A 66 -2.06 13.71 6.11
CA LYS A 66 -1.95 12.25 6.13
C LYS A 66 -3.10 11.60 6.93
N ASP A 67 -3.46 12.19 8.06
CA ASP A 67 -4.51 11.67 8.93
C ASP A 67 -5.88 11.77 8.25
N GLU A 68 -6.15 12.88 7.58
CA GLU A 68 -7.37 13.06 6.79
C GLU A 68 -7.44 12.07 5.61
N LEU A 69 -6.35 11.87 4.88
CA LEU A 69 -6.26 10.87 3.83
C LEU A 69 -6.58 9.48 4.39
N ASN A 70 -5.93 9.08 5.48
CA ASN A 70 -6.13 7.76 6.09
C ASN A 70 -7.55 7.58 6.65
N ARG A 71 -8.14 8.60 7.24
CA ARG A 71 -9.52 8.56 7.74
C ARG A 71 -10.53 8.45 6.61
N GLN A 72 -10.46 9.36 5.64
CA GLN A 72 -11.47 9.47 4.58
C GLN A 72 -11.51 8.25 3.66
N ARG A 73 -10.37 7.65 3.33
CA ARG A 73 -10.37 6.50 2.42
C ARG A 73 -11.05 5.25 2.97
N PHE A 74 -11.18 5.13 4.30
CA PHE A 74 -11.90 4.01 4.93
C PHE A 74 -13.33 4.37 5.34
N SER A 75 -13.61 5.62 5.68
CA SER A 75 -14.98 6.03 6.02
C SER A 75 -15.85 6.27 4.79
N TYR A 76 -15.28 6.79 3.71
CA TYR A 76 -16.03 7.15 2.51
C TYR A 76 -16.82 5.99 1.88
N PRO A 77 -16.28 4.77 1.70
CA PRO A 77 -17.08 3.67 1.12
C PRO A 77 -18.34 3.35 1.92
N LEU A 78 -18.27 3.39 3.25
CA LEU A 78 -19.43 3.19 4.12
C LEU A 78 -20.45 4.33 3.97
N GLN A 79 -20.00 5.58 3.98
CA GLN A 79 -20.84 6.75 3.78
C GLN A 79 -21.56 6.71 2.42
N ALA A 80 -20.89 6.26 1.37
CA ALA A 80 -21.44 6.14 0.02
C ALA A 80 -22.63 5.19 -0.07
N VAL A 81 -22.76 4.24 0.85
CA VAL A 81 -23.89 3.31 0.94
C VAL A 81 -24.81 3.63 2.14
N GLY A 82 -24.67 4.83 2.72
CA GLY A 82 -25.56 5.32 3.79
C GLY A 82 -25.23 4.78 5.19
N VAL A 83 -24.03 4.25 5.39
CA VAL A 83 -23.57 3.77 6.71
C VAL A 83 -22.66 4.80 7.34
N GLU A 84 -23.13 5.46 8.39
CA GLU A 84 -22.37 6.42 9.18
C GLU A 84 -21.85 5.75 10.46
N ASP A 85 -20.76 4.99 10.34
CA ASP A 85 -20.11 4.30 11.45
C ASP A 85 -18.58 4.53 11.40
N GLU A 86 -18.15 5.64 11.99
CA GLU A 86 -16.73 6.00 12.08
C GLU A 86 -15.93 4.96 12.88
N THR A 87 -16.51 4.39 13.94
CA THR A 87 -15.83 3.35 14.74
C THR A 87 -15.55 2.10 13.91
N LEU A 88 -16.48 1.71 13.04
CA LEU A 88 -16.29 0.58 12.13
C LEU A 88 -15.20 0.90 11.09
N ALA A 89 -15.20 2.10 10.54
CA ALA A 89 -14.17 2.56 9.60
C ALA A 89 -12.78 2.60 10.26
N GLU A 90 -12.67 3.07 11.50
CA GLU A 90 -11.42 3.07 12.27
C GLU A 90 -10.89 1.65 12.50
N LYS A 91 -11.72 0.73 12.97
CA LYS A 91 -11.34 -0.69 13.15
C LYS A 91 -10.91 -1.35 11.85
N PHE A 92 -11.60 -1.07 10.76
CA PHE A 92 -11.21 -1.56 9.44
C PHE A 92 -9.83 -1.03 9.05
N SER A 93 -9.59 0.27 9.24
CA SER A 93 -8.30 0.92 8.98
C SER A 93 -7.17 0.31 9.82
N GLU A 94 -7.39 0.12 11.12
CA GLU A 94 -6.40 -0.49 12.03
C GLU A 94 -6.00 -1.89 11.55
N ASP A 95 -6.97 -2.73 11.24
CA ASP A 95 -6.71 -4.08 10.74
C ASP A 95 -6.02 -4.07 9.38
N PHE A 96 -6.45 -3.19 8.47
CA PHE A 96 -5.80 -3.04 7.18
C PHE A 96 -4.31 -2.71 7.34
N PHE A 97 -3.96 -1.71 8.15
CA PHE A 97 -2.56 -1.34 8.38
C PHE A 97 -1.77 -2.36 9.21
N ALA A 98 -2.42 -3.19 10.00
CA ALA A 98 -1.78 -4.30 10.68
C ALA A 98 -1.44 -5.44 9.70
N ILE A 99 -2.31 -5.72 8.74
CA ILE A 99 -2.21 -6.88 7.83
C ILE A 99 -1.39 -6.57 6.58
N ILE A 100 -1.61 -5.41 5.93
CA ILE A 100 -0.97 -5.10 4.62
C ILE A 100 0.55 -5.27 4.63
N PRO A 101 1.32 -4.82 5.65
CA PRO A 101 2.76 -4.96 5.65
C PRO A 101 3.25 -6.39 5.91
N THR A 102 2.36 -7.32 6.24
CA THR A 102 2.68 -8.74 6.40
C THR A 102 2.64 -9.51 5.09
N LYS A 103 2.04 -8.92 4.05
CA LYS A 103 1.96 -9.55 2.73
C LYS A 103 3.34 -9.59 2.06
N SER A 104 3.65 -10.72 1.45
CA SER A 104 4.97 -11.00 0.88
C SER A 104 4.99 -11.12 -0.65
N GLY A 105 3.87 -10.84 -1.32
CA GLY A 105 3.77 -10.97 -2.77
C GLY A 105 4.69 -10.01 -3.50
N LEU A 106 5.54 -10.54 -4.38
CA LEU A 106 6.45 -9.79 -5.25
C LEU A 106 5.95 -9.76 -6.68
N MET A 107 6.38 -8.75 -7.43
CA MET A 107 6.20 -8.72 -8.87
C MET A 107 6.99 -9.88 -9.52
N PRO A 108 6.51 -10.42 -10.66
CA PRO A 108 7.24 -11.48 -11.37
C PRO A 108 8.71 -11.09 -11.61
N TYR A 109 9.61 -12.02 -11.33
CA TYR A 109 11.06 -11.88 -11.51
C TYR A 109 11.74 -10.79 -10.66
N ALA A 110 11.03 -10.14 -9.74
CA ALA A 110 11.61 -9.06 -8.92
C ALA A 110 12.82 -9.54 -8.13
N LYS A 111 12.72 -10.70 -7.49
CA LYS A 111 13.81 -11.26 -6.69
C LYS A 111 15.03 -11.61 -7.55
N GLU A 112 14.82 -12.28 -8.66
CA GLU A 112 15.88 -12.68 -9.60
C GLU A 112 16.63 -11.46 -10.17
N VAL A 113 15.91 -10.39 -10.49
CA VAL A 113 16.52 -9.13 -10.94
C VAL A 113 17.35 -8.49 -9.84
N LEU A 114 16.84 -8.43 -8.60
CA LEU A 114 17.57 -7.86 -7.46
C LEU A 114 18.86 -8.67 -7.18
N GLU A 115 18.77 -10.00 -7.16
CA GLU A 115 19.93 -10.89 -6.97
C GLU A 115 20.98 -10.71 -8.07
N TYR A 116 20.56 -10.48 -9.31
CA TYR A 116 21.47 -10.19 -10.43
C TYR A 116 22.17 -8.83 -10.30
N LEU A 117 21.49 -7.83 -9.75
CA LEU A 117 21.97 -6.45 -9.70
C LEU A 117 22.84 -6.15 -8.47
N VAL A 118 22.54 -6.77 -7.31
CA VAL A 118 23.25 -6.51 -6.04
C VAL A 118 24.77 -6.60 -6.13
N PRO A 119 25.40 -7.59 -6.83
CA PRO A 119 26.85 -7.65 -6.93
C PRO A 119 27.47 -6.53 -7.77
N LYS A 120 26.66 -5.83 -8.55
CA LYS A 120 27.13 -4.85 -9.57
C LYS A 120 26.83 -3.40 -9.18
N TYR A 121 25.77 -3.19 -8.39
CA TYR A 121 25.24 -1.86 -8.08
C TYR A 121 24.85 -1.72 -6.63
N ASN A 122 24.83 -0.48 -6.14
CA ASN A 122 24.15 -0.14 -4.91
C ASN A 122 22.66 0.08 -5.24
N LEU A 123 21.78 -0.63 -4.58
CA LEU A 123 20.34 -0.53 -4.81
C LEU A 123 19.67 0.30 -3.70
N TYR A 124 18.74 1.16 -4.09
CA TYR A 124 17.99 2.05 -3.21
C TYR A 124 16.52 2.03 -3.60
N ILE A 125 15.64 2.23 -2.61
CA ILE A 125 14.21 2.46 -2.84
C ILE A 125 13.93 3.96 -2.85
N LEU A 126 13.12 4.38 -3.84
CA LEU A 126 12.52 5.69 -3.95
C LEU A 126 11.01 5.49 -4.06
N SER A 127 10.26 5.89 -3.05
CA SER A 127 8.82 5.63 -2.96
C SER A 127 8.06 6.80 -2.37
N ASN A 128 6.85 7.04 -2.85
CA ASN A 128 5.91 8.03 -2.30
C ASN A 128 5.16 7.52 -1.07
N GLY A 129 5.27 6.23 -0.74
CA GLY A 129 4.63 5.63 0.42
C GLY A 129 5.27 6.05 1.76
N PHE A 130 4.54 5.82 2.84
CA PHE A 130 5.02 6.15 4.18
C PHE A 130 6.16 5.22 4.60
N ARG A 131 7.29 5.81 5.00
CA ARG A 131 8.56 5.12 5.22
C ARG A 131 8.46 3.86 6.08
N GLU A 132 7.77 3.96 7.22
CA GLU A 132 7.65 2.84 8.16
C GLU A 132 6.91 1.66 7.55
N LEU A 133 5.83 1.96 6.81
CA LEU A 133 5.04 0.96 6.10
C LEU A 133 5.87 0.28 5.01
N GLN A 134 6.59 1.05 4.20
CA GLN A 134 7.43 0.53 3.13
C GLN A 134 8.56 -0.37 3.67
N SER A 135 9.20 0.03 4.77
CA SER A 135 10.24 -0.80 5.42
C SER A 135 9.68 -2.14 5.91
N ARG A 136 8.49 -2.15 6.47
CA ARG A 136 7.82 -3.39 6.92
C ARG A 136 7.44 -4.30 5.76
N LYS A 137 6.90 -3.76 4.67
CA LYS A 137 6.62 -4.49 3.42
C LYS A 137 7.86 -5.20 2.89
N MET A 138 8.98 -4.46 2.77
CA MET A 138 10.24 -5.03 2.27
C MET A 138 10.76 -6.17 3.14
N ARG A 139 10.70 -6.02 4.47
CA ARG A 139 11.11 -7.07 5.41
C ARG A 139 10.24 -8.31 5.30
N SER A 140 8.92 -8.14 5.25
CA SER A 140 7.98 -9.26 5.11
C SER A 140 8.16 -10.02 3.79
N ALA A 141 8.54 -9.33 2.72
CA ALA A 141 8.84 -9.92 1.43
C ALA A 141 10.27 -10.45 1.30
N GLY A 142 11.13 -10.24 2.30
CA GLY A 142 12.52 -10.69 2.30
C GLY A 142 13.43 -9.98 1.29
N VAL A 143 13.05 -8.76 0.88
CA VAL A 143 13.82 -7.97 -0.13
C VAL A 143 14.58 -6.79 0.46
N ASP A 144 14.39 -6.47 1.73
CA ASP A 144 15.10 -5.39 2.43
C ASP A 144 16.62 -5.57 2.40
N ILE A 145 17.10 -6.81 2.42
CA ILE A 145 18.53 -7.18 2.37
C ILE A 145 19.24 -6.73 1.10
N TYR A 146 18.52 -6.50 0.01
CA TYR A 146 19.10 -6.07 -1.27
C TYR A 146 19.36 -4.57 -1.35
N PHE A 147 18.70 -3.77 -0.51
CA PHE A 147 18.72 -2.32 -0.58
C PHE A 147 19.60 -1.72 0.50
N LYS A 148 20.38 -0.71 0.10
CA LYS A 148 21.12 0.11 1.06
C LYS A 148 20.15 1.09 1.72
N ILE A 149 20.33 1.32 3.02
CA ILE A 149 19.59 2.32 3.77
C ILE A 149 20.10 3.70 3.34
N GLY A 150 19.45 4.28 2.34
CA GLY A 150 19.71 5.63 1.86
C GLY A 150 18.63 6.59 2.38
N ARG A 151 19.05 7.78 2.82
CA ARG A 151 18.14 8.88 3.17
C ARG A 151 17.78 9.64 1.89
N ALA A 152 16.94 9.07 1.05
CA ALA A 152 16.30 9.81 -0.02
C ALA A 152 14.80 9.84 0.27
N HIS A 153 14.34 10.95 0.84
CA HIS A 153 12.94 11.31 0.85
C HIS A 153 12.70 12.27 -0.31
N VAL A 154 11.70 11.98 -1.10
CA VAL A 154 11.08 12.94 -2.00
C VAL A 154 9.83 13.47 -1.30
#